data_adb556a177daf4822e670a526c2611dd
#
_entry.id   adb556a177daf4822e670a526c2611dd
#
_cell.length_a   1.000
_cell.length_b   1.000
_cell.length_c   1.000
_cell.angle_alpha   90.00
_cell.angle_beta   90.00
_cell.angle_gamma   90.00
#
_symmetry.space_group_name_H-M   'P 1'
#
loop_
_entity.id
_entity.type
_entity.pdbx_description
1 polymer ?
#
loop_
_entity_poly.entity_id
_entity_poly.type
_entity_poly.pdbx_seq_one_letter_code
_entity_poly.pdbx_strand_id
1 'polypeptide(L)'
;YKERIVDYMFDEYQKGRTPNPDVLCNREVKFDVFMKTALSLGAEKVATGHYARVHSTIDESGKEVFHLLAGKDNNKDQSYFLCQLSQDQLSKALFPIGELTKPEVREIAKEQGLVTADKKDSQGLCFIGKVSLPTFLQQQLVPKEGEIVEIFNDFAEFHKETPTFNSKLEELEYLSAKINYKKEDGKVIGK
;
A
#
# COMPACT_ATOMS: atom_id res chain seq x y z
N TYR A 1 13.70 -1.01 -10.63
CA TYR A 1 13.09 -0.22 -9.56
C TYR A 1 12.70 1.18 -10.05
N LYS A 2 13.63 1.90 -10.72
CA LYS A 2 13.38 3.26 -11.21
C LYS A 2 12.10 3.33 -12.04
N GLU A 3 12.03 2.60 -13.13
CA GLU A 3 10.92 2.64 -14.11
C GLU A 3 9.56 2.26 -13.49
N ARG A 4 9.52 1.20 -12.65
CA ARG A 4 8.25 0.67 -12.13
C ARG A 4 7.77 1.36 -10.85
N ILE A 5 8.66 1.97 -10.09
CA ILE A 5 8.31 2.54 -8.78
C ILE A 5 8.54 4.05 -8.75
N VAL A 6 9.76 4.50 -9.07
CA VAL A 6 10.12 5.93 -8.93
C VAL A 6 9.40 6.78 -9.96
N ASP A 7 9.45 6.38 -11.23
CA ASP A 7 8.82 7.14 -12.31
C ASP A 7 7.29 7.17 -12.15
N TYR A 8 6.67 6.04 -11.75
CA TYR A 8 5.26 6.01 -11.37
C TYR A 8 4.94 6.94 -10.20
N MET A 9 5.78 6.97 -9.17
CA MET A 9 5.58 7.84 -8.01
C MET A 9 5.56 9.31 -8.43
N PHE A 10 6.50 9.75 -9.24
CA PHE A 10 6.54 11.13 -9.74
C PHE A 10 5.32 11.45 -10.62
N ASP A 11 4.92 10.55 -11.51
CA ASP A 11 3.73 10.71 -12.36
C ASP A 11 2.44 10.89 -11.54
N GLU A 12 2.27 10.09 -10.49
CA GLU A 12 1.11 10.22 -9.60
C GLU A 12 1.11 11.54 -8.80
N TYR A 13 2.25 11.95 -8.28
CA TYR A 13 2.35 13.26 -7.62
C TYR A 13 2.10 14.43 -8.57
N GLN A 14 2.56 14.36 -9.82
CA GLN A 14 2.25 15.38 -10.84
C GLN A 14 0.74 15.50 -11.09
N LYS A 15 0.01 14.39 -11.02
CA LYS A 15 -1.45 14.32 -11.17
C LYS A 15 -2.20 14.70 -9.89
N GLY A 16 -1.50 15.14 -8.83
CA GLY A 16 -2.09 15.48 -7.53
C GLY A 16 -2.56 14.29 -6.71
N ARG A 17 -2.07 13.07 -6.99
CA ARG A 17 -2.37 11.86 -6.23
C ARG A 17 -1.19 11.47 -5.35
N THR A 18 -1.47 10.86 -4.21
CA THR A 18 -0.45 10.36 -3.29
C THR A 18 -0.28 8.85 -3.50
N PRO A 19 0.78 8.40 -4.19
CA PRO A 19 1.04 6.98 -4.41
C PRO A 19 1.57 6.30 -3.16
N ASN A 20 1.44 4.96 -3.11
CA ASN A 20 2.11 4.14 -2.12
C ASN A 20 3.21 3.30 -2.81
N PRO A 21 4.47 3.79 -2.84
CA PRO A 21 5.56 3.08 -3.49
C PRO A 21 5.93 1.76 -2.81
N ASP A 22 5.64 1.59 -1.51
CA ASP A 22 5.96 0.35 -0.79
C ASP A 22 5.03 -0.80 -1.20
N VAL A 23 3.74 -0.53 -1.43
CA VAL A 23 2.81 -1.52 -2.00
C VAL A 23 3.27 -1.98 -3.38
N LEU A 24 3.66 -1.03 -4.24
CA LEU A 24 4.20 -1.36 -5.56
C LEU A 24 5.52 -2.12 -5.48
N CYS A 25 6.42 -1.73 -4.58
CA CYS A 25 7.69 -2.42 -4.37
C CYS A 25 7.47 -3.89 -4.01
N ASN A 26 6.49 -4.18 -3.17
CA ASN A 26 6.13 -5.55 -2.84
C ASN A 26 5.61 -6.29 -4.06
N ARG A 27 4.63 -5.75 -4.79
CA ARG A 27 4.03 -6.39 -5.97
C ARG A 27 5.01 -6.57 -7.12
N GLU A 28 5.75 -5.52 -7.50
CA GLU A 28 6.52 -5.47 -8.75
C GLU A 28 7.98 -5.92 -8.59
N VAL A 29 8.55 -5.75 -7.40
CA VAL A 29 9.98 -6.04 -7.19
C VAL A 29 10.17 -7.28 -6.34
N LYS A 30 9.65 -7.33 -5.10
CA LYS A 30 9.90 -8.45 -4.19
C LYS A 30 9.20 -9.72 -4.64
N PHE A 31 7.89 -9.63 -4.94
CA PHE A 31 7.07 -10.78 -5.30
C PHE A 31 6.84 -10.94 -6.82
N ASP A 32 7.53 -10.18 -7.66
CA ASP A 32 7.60 -10.41 -9.10
C ASP A 32 9.04 -10.66 -9.54
N VAL A 33 9.85 -9.62 -9.74
CA VAL A 33 11.21 -9.76 -10.31
C VAL A 33 12.11 -10.64 -9.43
N PHE A 34 12.19 -10.35 -8.12
CA PHE A 34 13.01 -11.12 -7.19
C PHE A 34 12.49 -12.55 -7.03
N MET A 35 11.18 -12.72 -6.87
CA MET A 35 10.58 -14.05 -6.75
C MET A 35 10.84 -14.91 -7.99
N LYS A 36 10.61 -14.38 -9.19
CA LYS A 36 10.89 -15.10 -10.45
C LYS A 36 12.34 -15.53 -10.55
N THR A 37 13.25 -14.64 -10.18
CA THR A 37 14.69 -14.97 -10.16
C THR A 37 15.00 -16.06 -9.13
N ALA A 38 14.46 -15.95 -7.91
CA ALA A 38 14.68 -16.96 -6.87
C ALA A 38 14.16 -18.35 -7.29
N LEU A 39 12.94 -18.39 -7.86
CA LEU A 39 12.34 -19.62 -8.35
C LEU A 39 13.15 -20.23 -9.51
N SER A 40 13.68 -19.40 -10.43
CA SER A 40 14.55 -19.89 -11.51
C SER A 40 15.89 -20.46 -11.02
N LEU A 41 16.32 -20.09 -9.83
CA LEU A 41 17.50 -20.62 -9.16
C LEU A 41 17.19 -21.83 -8.24
N GLY A 42 15.96 -22.35 -8.28
CA GLY A 42 15.56 -23.53 -7.53
C GLY A 42 14.92 -23.27 -6.17
N ALA A 43 14.63 -22.03 -5.81
CA ALA A 43 13.84 -21.75 -4.60
C ALA A 43 12.37 -22.18 -4.82
N GLU A 44 11.73 -22.72 -3.81
CA GLU A 44 10.30 -23.05 -3.84
C GLU A 44 9.44 -21.87 -3.41
N LYS A 45 9.91 -21.07 -2.47
CA LYS A 45 9.21 -19.92 -1.87
C LYS A 45 10.17 -18.79 -1.57
N VAL A 46 9.60 -17.59 -1.36
CA VAL A 46 10.34 -16.40 -0.93
C VAL A 46 9.86 -15.97 0.45
N ALA A 47 10.79 -15.91 1.40
CA ALA A 47 10.52 -15.42 2.75
C ALA A 47 10.81 -13.93 2.88
N THR A 48 9.94 -13.21 3.57
CA THR A 48 10.14 -11.78 3.88
C THR A 48 9.79 -11.48 5.34
N GLY A 49 10.39 -10.42 5.89
CA GLY A 49 10.19 -9.99 7.26
C GLY A 49 8.92 -9.14 7.47
N HIS A 50 7.84 -9.38 6.72
CA HIS A 50 6.58 -8.70 6.98
C HIS A 50 5.82 -9.34 8.14
N TYR A 51 5.24 -8.51 8.99
CA TYR A 51 4.28 -8.92 10.01
C TYR A 51 2.92 -9.15 9.35
N ALA A 52 2.79 -10.26 8.68
CA ALA A 52 1.60 -10.72 7.98
C ALA A 52 1.56 -12.25 8.03
N ARG A 53 0.43 -12.86 7.68
CA ARG A 53 0.26 -14.32 7.64
C ARG A 53 -0.41 -14.74 6.35
N VAL A 54 -0.17 -15.97 5.93
CA VAL A 54 -0.87 -16.59 4.81
C VAL A 54 -1.51 -17.87 5.30
N HIS A 55 -2.77 -18.07 4.95
CA HIS A 55 -3.51 -19.30 5.17
C HIS A 55 -4.12 -19.74 3.83
N SER A 56 -4.20 -21.04 3.59
CA SER A 56 -4.89 -21.55 2.41
C SER A 56 -6.13 -22.36 2.78
N THR A 57 -7.12 -22.30 1.91
CA THR A 57 -8.34 -23.09 1.97
C THR A 57 -8.61 -23.69 0.61
N ILE A 58 -9.42 -24.76 0.59
CA ILE A 58 -9.93 -25.32 -0.68
C ILE A 58 -11.34 -24.76 -0.90
N ASP A 59 -11.57 -24.16 -2.06
CA ASP A 59 -12.89 -23.66 -2.44
C ASP A 59 -13.83 -24.79 -2.92
N GLU A 60 -15.07 -24.44 -3.21
CA GLU A 60 -16.12 -25.39 -3.65
C GLU A 60 -15.75 -26.10 -4.99
N SER A 61 -14.85 -25.52 -5.77
CA SER A 61 -14.35 -26.12 -7.02
C SER A 61 -13.16 -27.07 -6.82
N GLY A 62 -12.65 -27.20 -5.59
CA GLY A 62 -11.45 -27.97 -5.26
C GLY A 62 -10.14 -27.22 -5.49
N LYS A 63 -10.19 -25.92 -5.76
CA LYS A 63 -9.01 -25.09 -5.97
C LYS A 63 -8.49 -24.53 -4.64
N GLU A 64 -7.17 -24.56 -4.45
CA GLU A 64 -6.52 -23.91 -3.32
C GLU A 64 -6.56 -22.38 -3.47
N VAL A 65 -7.05 -21.70 -2.45
CA VAL A 65 -7.15 -20.24 -2.35
C VAL A 65 -6.32 -19.75 -1.18
N PHE A 66 -5.45 -18.79 -1.42
CA PHE A 66 -4.55 -18.20 -0.43
C PHE A 66 -5.14 -16.90 0.13
N HIS A 67 -5.23 -16.82 1.45
CA HIS A 67 -5.75 -15.68 2.18
C HIS A 67 -4.59 -14.94 2.86
N LEU A 68 -4.46 -13.65 2.57
CA LEU A 68 -3.57 -12.77 3.31
C LEU A 68 -4.27 -12.36 4.62
N LEU A 69 -3.61 -12.62 5.74
CA LEU A 69 -4.12 -12.31 7.08
C LEU A 69 -3.23 -11.26 7.76
N ALA A 70 -3.83 -10.49 8.67
CA ALA A 70 -3.10 -9.60 9.55
C ALA A 70 -2.05 -10.35 10.38
N GLY A 71 -0.93 -9.73 10.69
CA GLY A 71 0.06 -10.25 11.64
C GLY A 71 -0.53 -10.37 13.06
N LYS A 72 0.12 -11.17 13.91
CA LYS A 72 -0.26 -11.28 15.34
C LYS A 72 -0.08 -9.95 16.10
N ASP A 73 0.92 -9.17 15.73
CA ASP A 73 1.20 -7.86 16.34
C ASP A 73 0.32 -6.77 15.74
N ASN A 74 -0.76 -6.40 16.42
CA ASN A 74 -1.68 -5.34 16.00
C ASN A 74 -1.01 -3.97 15.84
N ASN A 75 0.14 -3.71 16.50
CA ASN A 75 0.88 -2.46 16.37
C ASN A 75 1.84 -2.46 15.17
N LYS A 76 2.06 -3.62 14.56
CA LYS A 76 3.04 -3.82 13.48
C LYS A 76 2.48 -4.56 12.28
N ASP A 77 1.16 -4.76 12.22
CA ASP A 77 0.55 -5.37 11.05
C ASP A 77 0.97 -4.66 9.77
N GLN A 78 1.46 -5.45 8.82
CA GLN A 78 1.96 -4.98 7.52
C GLN A 78 1.22 -5.63 6.35
N SER A 79 0.10 -6.30 6.61
CA SER A 79 -0.70 -6.94 5.56
C SER A 79 -1.18 -5.94 4.50
N TYR A 80 -1.45 -4.69 4.88
CA TYR A 80 -1.87 -3.65 3.95
C TYR A 80 -0.83 -3.32 2.86
N PHE A 81 0.47 -3.49 3.14
CA PHE A 81 1.51 -3.33 2.11
C PHE A 81 1.50 -4.46 1.07
N LEU A 82 0.80 -5.55 1.35
CA LEU A 82 0.74 -6.75 0.53
C LEU A 82 -0.61 -6.91 -0.19
N CYS A 83 -1.51 -5.93 -0.07
CA CYS A 83 -2.90 -5.99 -0.56
C CYS A 83 -3.03 -6.17 -2.09
N GLN A 84 -1.97 -5.93 -2.85
CA GLN A 84 -1.94 -6.09 -4.30
C GLN A 84 -1.25 -7.38 -4.76
N LEU A 85 -0.89 -8.29 -3.86
CA LEU A 85 -0.34 -9.58 -4.26
C LEU A 85 -1.42 -10.47 -4.87
N SER A 86 -1.07 -11.13 -5.98
CA SER A 86 -1.92 -12.12 -6.62
C SER A 86 -1.92 -13.45 -5.85
N GLN A 87 -2.87 -14.34 -6.17
CA GLN A 87 -2.93 -15.70 -5.63
C GLN A 87 -1.64 -16.48 -5.90
N ASP A 88 -1.09 -16.36 -7.12
CA ASP A 88 0.16 -16.98 -7.50
C ASP A 88 1.34 -16.48 -6.66
N GLN A 89 1.41 -15.17 -6.41
CA GLN A 89 2.43 -14.56 -5.56
C GLN A 89 2.27 -14.99 -4.08
N LEU A 90 1.04 -15.02 -3.56
CA LEU A 90 0.77 -15.44 -2.19
C LEU A 90 1.11 -16.91 -1.95
N SER A 91 0.86 -17.79 -2.93
CA SER A 91 1.20 -19.22 -2.84
C SER A 91 2.70 -19.48 -2.66
N LYS A 92 3.54 -18.56 -3.11
CA LYS A 92 5.01 -18.64 -3.03
C LYS A 92 5.60 -17.74 -1.93
N ALA A 93 4.77 -16.99 -1.20
CA ALA A 93 5.21 -16.12 -0.13
C ALA A 93 5.30 -16.84 1.22
N LEU A 94 6.30 -16.48 2.03
CA LEU A 94 6.44 -16.87 3.43
C LEU A 94 6.64 -15.64 4.30
N PHE A 95 5.95 -15.61 5.44
CA PHE A 95 6.07 -14.55 6.44
C PHE A 95 6.43 -15.15 7.80
N PRO A 96 7.71 -15.53 8.03
CA PRO A 96 8.13 -16.31 9.20
C PRO A 96 7.87 -15.62 10.54
N ILE A 97 7.79 -14.30 10.55
CA ILE A 97 7.57 -13.50 11.76
C ILE A 97 6.10 -13.08 11.97
N GLY A 98 5.20 -13.54 11.12
CA GLY A 98 3.78 -13.14 11.17
C GLY A 98 3.05 -13.58 12.44
N GLU A 99 3.49 -14.65 13.09
CA GLU A 99 2.95 -15.15 14.36
C GLU A 99 3.66 -14.59 15.60
N LEU A 100 4.60 -13.66 15.42
CA LEU A 100 5.38 -13.07 16.48
C LEU A 100 5.08 -11.58 16.65
N THR A 101 5.19 -11.09 17.87
CA THR A 101 5.21 -9.65 18.13
C THR A 101 6.62 -9.10 17.90
N LYS A 102 6.73 -7.79 17.69
CA LYS A 102 8.02 -7.16 17.48
C LYS A 102 9.00 -7.33 18.66
N PRO A 103 8.57 -7.24 19.95
CA PRO A 103 9.44 -7.57 21.07
C PRO A 103 9.98 -9.00 20.99
N GLU A 104 9.13 -10.02 20.72
CA GLU A 104 9.54 -11.42 20.58
C GLU A 104 10.59 -11.59 19.46
N VAL A 105 10.38 -10.95 18.29
CA VAL A 105 11.35 -10.98 17.19
C VAL A 105 12.71 -10.39 17.60
N ARG A 106 12.72 -9.29 18.36
CA ARG A 106 13.96 -8.67 18.85
C ARG A 106 14.67 -9.53 19.87
N GLU A 107 13.94 -10.19 20.73
CA GLU A 107 14.50 -11.13 21.73
C GLU A 107 15.19 -12.29 21.01
N ILE A 108 14.51 -12.96 20.07
CA ILE A 108 15.09 -14.02 19.24
C ILE A 108 16.35 -13.52 18.51
N ALA A 109 16.29 -12.31 17.93
CA ALA A 109 17.43 -11.74 17.22
C ALA A 109 18.65 -11.52 18.14
N LYS A 110 18.43 -11.12 19.41
CA LYS A 110 19.49 -10.98 20.42
C LYS A 110 20.05 -12.33 20.84
N GLU A 111 19.20 -13.29 21.11
CA GLU A 111 19.60 -14.67 21.47
C GLU A 111 20.45 -15.32 20.37
N GLN A 112 20.11 -15.06 19.11
CA GLN A 112 20.85 -15.53 17.94
C GLN A 112 22.11 -14.69 17.63
N GLY A 113 22.41 -13.65 18.43
CA GLY A 113 23.56 -12.77 18.23
C GLY A 113 23.53 -11.96 16.92
N LEU A 114 22.35 -11.67 16.39
CA LEU A 114 22.23 -10.92 15.14
C LEU A 114 22.63 -9.45 15.34
N VAL A 115 23.56 -8.96 14.53
CA VAL A 115 24.06 -7.58 14.58
C VAL A 115 22.96 -6.52 14.34
N THR A 116 21.81 -6.94 13.81
CA THR A 116 20.66 -6.09 13.54
C THR A 116 19.62 -6.07 14.67
N ALA A 117 19.83 -6.81 15.76
CA ALA A 117 18.84 -6.95 16.84
C ALA A 117 18.39 -5.61 17.43
N ASP A 118 19.30 -4.66 17.60
CA ASP A 118 19.02 -3.32 18.13
C ASP A 118 18.81 -2.25 17.05
N LYS A 119 18.80 -2.65 15.76
CA LYS A 119 18.59 -1.71 14.68
C LYS A 119 17.18 -1.11 14.76
N LYS A 120 17.11 0.23 14.70
CA LYS A 120 15.83 0.95 14.58
C LYS A 120 15.11 0.60 13.29
N ASP A 121 13.78 0.71 13.30
CA ASP A 121 12.97 0.51 12.11
C ASP A 121 13.46 1.39 10.96
N SER A 122 13.47 0.82 9.77
CA SER A 122 13.79 1.59 8.58
C SER A 122 12.69 2.62 8.34
N GLN A 123 13.09 3.89 8.35
CA GLN A 123 12.24 5.00 7.95
C GLN A 123 12.77 5.51 6.60
N GLY A 124 11.99 5.39 5.55
CA GLY A 124 12.38 5.84 4.22
C GLY A 124 11.83 4.96 3.12
N LEU A 125 12.04 5.38 1.88
CA LEU A 125 11.63 4.63 0.69
C LEU A 125 12.57 3.43 0.48
N CYS A 126 11.99 2.30 0.12
CA CYS A 126 12.73 1.09 -0.22
C CYS A 126 13.79 1.40 -1.30
N PHE A 127 15.03 0.92 -1.12
CA PHE A 127 16.18 1.10 -1.99
C PHE A 127 16.72 2.54 -2.15
N ILE A 128 15.97 3.57 -1.72
CA ILE A 128 16.41 4.97 -1.75
C ILE A 128 17.02 5.35 -0.40
N GLY A 129 16.52 4.74 0.67
CA GLY A 129 17.00 4.96 2.02
C GLY A 129 16.31 6.11 2.74
N LYS A 130 16.98 6.68 3.75
CA LYS A 130 16.42 7.73 4.59
C LYS A 130 16.58 9.10 3.91
N VAL A 131 15.54 9.56 3.26
CA VAL A 131 15.47 10.87 2.60
C VAL A 131 14.26 11.65 3.10
N SER A 132 14.38 12.98 3.10
CA SER A 132 13.22 13.85 3.24
C SER A 132 12.37 13.74 1.97
N LEU A 133 11.14 13.22 2.08
CA LEU A 133 10.26 13.03 0.93
C LEU A 133 10.01 14.34 0.16
N PRO A 134 9.73 15.50 0.81
CA PRO A 134 9.62 16.77 0.10
C PRO A 134 10.87 17.12 -0.70
N THR A 135 12.05 17.03 -0.09
CA THR A 135 13.33 17.31 -0.78
C THR A 135 13.57 16.37 -1.97
N PHE A 136 13.20 15.09 -1.81
CA PHE A 136 13.32 14.12 -2.90
C PHE A 136 12.36 14.44 -4.05
N LEU A 137 11.11 14.77 -3.75
CA LEU A 137 10.12 15.14 -4.76
C LEU A 137 10.48 16.43 -5.49
N GLN A 138 11.02 17.43 -4.78
CA GLN A 138 11.44 18.72 -5.34
C GLN A 138 12.61 18.62 -6.34
N GLN A 139 13.28 17.48 -6.44
CA GLN A 139 14.26 17.25 -7.48
C GLN A 139 13.64 17.24 -8.90
N GLN A 140 12.37 16.91 -9.02
CA GLN A 140 11.66 16.83 -10.30
C GLN A 140 10.34 17.59 -10.32
N LEU A 141 9.74 17.87 -9.14
CA LEU A 141 8.44 18.53 -9.02
C LEU A 141 8.62 19.92 -8.46
N VAL A 142 8.10 20.91 -9.18
CA VAL A 142 8.06 22.29 -8.68
C VAL A 142 6.88 22.42 -7.72
N PRO A 143 7.09 22.96 -6.51
CA PRO A 143 5.99 23.27 -5.60
C PRO A 143 5.00 24.22 -6.26
N LYS A 144 3.71 23.97 -6.11
CA LYS A 144 2.64 24.85 -6.56
C LYS A 144 1.88 25.34 -5.35
N GLU A 145 1.71 26.65 -5.24
CA GLU A 145 0.77 27.22 -4.28
C GLU A 145 -0.66 26.90 -4.72
N GLY A 146 -1.49 26.57 -3.75
CA GLY A 146 -2.91 26.35 -3.94
C GLY A 146 -3.71 27.01 -2.84
N GLU A 147 -5.00 27.19 -3.05
CA GLU A 147 -5.92 27.70 -2.04
C GLU A 147 -6.66 26.54 -1.38
N ILE A 148 -6.89 26.68 -0.08
CA ILE A 148 -7.76 25.77 0.68
C ILE A 148 -9.14 26.38 0.68
N VAL A 149 -10.11 25.67 0.08
CA VAL A 149 -11.51 26.13 -0.01
C VAL A 149 -12.36 25.25 0.92
N GLU A 150 -13.05 25.90 1.85
CA GLU A 150 -14.03 25.24 2.72
C GLU A 150 -15.37 25.19 2.00
N ILE A 151 -15.88 23.98 1.75
CA ILE A 151 -17.22 23.76 1.22
C ILE A 151 -18.18 23.57 2.39
N PHE A 152 -19.17 24.42 2.50
CA PHE A 152 -20.11 24.40 3.60
C PHE A 152 -21.13 23.25 3.45
N ASN A 153 -21.72 22.84 4.58
CA ASN A 153 -22.67 21.73 4.61
C ASN A 153 -23.99 22.01 3.85
N ASP A 154 -24.29 23.28 3.55
CA ASP A 154 -25.45 23.69 2.76
C ASP A 154 -25.21 23.67 1.23
N PHE A 155 -24.04 23.17 0.81
CA PHE A 155 -23.75 23.00 -0.63
C PHE A 155 -24.78 22.08 -1.29
N ALA A 156 -25.42 22.58 -2.33
CA ALA A 156 -26.59 21.95 -2.95
C ALA A 156 -26.34 20.48 -3.40
N GLU A 157 -25.11 20.17 -3.82
CA GLU A 157 -24.77 18.80 -4.25
C GLU A 157 -24.87 17.77 -3.10
N PHE A 158 -24.69 18.20 -1.83
CA PHE A 158 -24.79 17.32 -0.67
C PHE A 158 -26.24 16.97 -0.30
N HIS A 159 -27.20 17.76 -0.81
CA HIS A 159 -28.63 17.62 -0.48
C HIS A 159 -29.45 17.16 -1.69
N LYS A 160 -28.82 16.72 -2.76
CA LYS A 160 -29.52 16.11 -3.88
C LYS A 160 -30.21 14.83 -3.46
N GLU A 161 -31.48 14.71 -3.84
CA GLU A 161 -32.19 13.46 -3.64
C GLU A 161 -31.54 12.34 -4.44
N THR A 162 -31.37 11.19 -3.78
CA THR A 162 -30.84 10.00 -4.46
C THR A 162 -31.89 9.49 -5.44
N PRO A 163 -31.59 9.37 -6.72
CA PRO A 163 -32.53 8.86 -7.70
C PRO A 163 -32.86 7.37 -7.45
N THR A 164 -33.95 6.91 -8.01
CA THR A 164 -34.28 5.49 -8.02
C THR A 164 -33.51 4.80 -9.15
N PHE A 165 -32.87 3.68 -8.83
CA PHE A 165 -32.02 2.93 -9.77
C PHE A 165 -32.72 1.65 -10.23
N ASN A 166 -32.52 1.25 -11.49
CA ASN A 166 -33.05 0.02 -12.05
C ASN A 166 -32.14 -1.20 -11.80
N SER A 167 -30.86 -0.94 -11.43
CA SER A 167 -29.91 -1.99 -11.13
C SER A 167 -28.91 -1.56 -10.05
N LYS A 168 -28.29 -2.53 -9.39
CA LYS A 168 -27.21 -2.28 -8.43
C LYS A 168 -25.98 -1.64 -9.08
N LEU A 169 -25.71 -1.93 -10.34
CA LEU A 169 -24.61 -1.33 -11.09
C LEU A 169 -24.84 0.17 -11.28
N GLU A 170 -26.04 0.57 -11.72
CA GLU A 170 -26.41 1.97 -11.90
C GLU A 170 -26.30 2.77 -10.59
N GLU A 171 -26.74 2.18 -9.47
CA GLU A 171 -26.56 2.77 -8.14
C GLU A 171 -25.10 2.97 -7.80
N LEU A 172 -24.25 1.96 -8.03
CA LEU A 172 -22.82 2.03 -7.73
C LEU A 172 -22.10 3.06 -8.62
N GLU A 173 -22.45 3.14 -9.89
CA GLU A 173 -21.91 4.17 -10.79
C GLU A 173 -22.27 5.58 -10.31
N TYR A 174 -23.52 5.81 -9.92
CA TYR A 174 -23.95 7.08 -9.35
C TYR A 174 -23.21 7.42 -8.05
N LEU A 175 -23.12 6.47 -7.10
CA LEU A 175 -22.45 6.66 -5.82
C LEU A 175 -20.92 6.84 -5.96
N SER A 176 -20.33 6.31 -7.03
CA SER A 176 -18.89 6.44 -7.31
C SER A 176 -18.56 7.73 -8.09
N ALA A 177 -19.55 8.45 -8.56
CA ALA A 177 -19.35 9.69 -9.31
C ALA A 177 -18.69 10.74 -8.41
N LYS A 178 -17.62 11.37 -8.91
CA LYS A 178 -16.91 12.42 -8.17
C LYS A 178 -17.68 13.73 -8.27
N ILE A 179 -17.87 14.39 -7.14
CA ILE A 179 -18.32 15.78 -7.12
C ILE A 179 -17.14 16.65 -7.59
N ASN A 180 -17.39 17.46 -8.60
CA ASN A 180 -16.42 18.43 -9.12
C ASN A 180 -16.64 19.78 -8.44
N TYR A 181 -15.88 20.05 -7.41
CA TYR A 181 -15.92 21.34 -6.72
C TYR A 181 -15.22 22.42 -7.52
N LYS A 182 -15.77 23.63 -7.46
CA LYS A 182 -15.16 24.85 -7.98
C LYS A 182 -14.82 25.77 -6.80
N LYS A 183 -13.93 26.73 -7.04
CA LYS A 183 -13.55 27.70 -6.03
C LYS A 183 -14.74 28.52 -5.51
N GLU A 184 -15.70 28.79 -6.38
CA GLU A 184 -16.91 29.56 -6.11
C GLU A 184 -17.92 28.80 -5.25
N ASP A 185 -17.78 27.47 -5.12
CA ASP A 185 -18.68 26.63 -4.32
C ASP A 185 -18.41 26.74 -2.82
N GLY A 186 -17.36 27.48 -2.42
CA GLY A 186 -16.97 27.61 -1.02
C GLY A 186 -16.23 28.90 -0.71
N LYS A 187 -15.66 28.95 0.47
CA LYS A 187 -14.87 30.08 0.97
C LYS A 187 -13.39 29.71 1.05
N VAL A 188 -12.52 30.56 0.51
CA VAL A 188 -11.07 30.42 0.69
C VAL A 188 -10.72 30.70 2.16
N ILE A 189 -10.13 29.71 2.84
CA ILE A 189 -9.74 29.77 4.25
C ILE A 189 -8.22 29.71 4.47
N GLY A 190 -7.43 29.49 3.41
CA GLY A 190 -5.98 29.43 3.51
C GLY A 190 -5.29 29.17 2.16
N LYS A 191 -3.96 29.07 2.22
CA LYS A 191 -3.09 28.68 1.12
C LYS A 191 -2.20 27.53 1.56
#